data_e0e71ba4bb6a352e9e6c85821e0bd86c
#
_entry.id   e0e71ba4bb6a352e9e6c85821e0bd86c
#
_cell.length_a   1.000
_cell.length_b   1.000
_cell.length_c   1.000
_cell.angle_alpha   90.00
_cell.angle_beta   90.00
_cell.angle_gamma   90.00
#
_symmetry.space_group_name_H-M   'P 1'
#
loop_
_entity.id
_entity.type
_entity.pdbx_description
1 polymer ?
#
loop_
_entity_poly.entity_id
_entity_poly.type
_entity_poly.pdbx_seq_one_letter_code
_entity_poly.pdbx_strand_id
1 'polypeptide(L)'
;MGLVSGTRPLRALRIALLCIGGMLAALSAAAATPTVAFDWFAYRGDDAVFDAPLPPSHYRNPVLAGFYPDPSVTRVGAHYYLVNSSFAYFPAIPVFESRDLVHWRQIGNVVERAEQLDFDGLDVSRGMFAASIAQHRGRFYVVGTAVDSGGNFIATANDPAGPWSPLHWLPDIDGIDPSLFFDEDGSAYLLNNGPPVGTPRYAGHRAIWMQRFDLTRMQPVGPRQVLVDGGADPASKPIWIEGPHLYKHDGWYVLSCAEGGTAAQHSQVALRSRTLWGPYQPAPHNPILTQRDLPAGRAHPVSNAGHADLVEGPDGRWWAVFLASRPYAQNRYNTGRETFLLPVTWQDDWPSILPAGQPIAYVVPGLKALDDAHAADIAPLSGNFVWRDDFDAPQRNRRWLLLRTPKRAWLDLRTRSGWLTLQPDTQGLEGSGNPAFLAYRQQHTRFDASVALQLPTPPSVVAGLAAFQNANAWYVLGVHRHGGSIEAFVEKRDGKRSHVLARTTLHAKGVLRLKIAGDGGRYSFAIASEGQDWRWLRRNDDAAMLSTALAGGFVGTMLGPYARREPDRPTEH
;
A
#
# COMPACT_ATOMS: atom_id res chain seq x y z
N MET A 1 38.71 70.24 56.37
CA MET A 1 39.91 70.80 55.76
C MET A 1 39.88 70.40 54.32
N GLY A 2 39.61 71.19 53.44
CA GLY A 2 39.89 72.44 52.80
C GLY A 2 39.60 72.17 51.34
N LEU A 3 38.60 72.82 50.77
CA LEU A 3 38.71 74.00 49.95
C LEU A 3 39.62 73.78 48.71
N VAL A 4 39.33 74.12 47.47
CA VAL A 4 38.58 75.22 46.86
C VAL A 4 38.65 75.03 45.35
N SER A 5 37.58 75.42 44.66
CA SER A 5 37.45 76.21 43.40
C SER A 5 38.16 75.59 42.13
N GLY A 6 37.61 75.58 41.01
CA GLY A 6 36.81 76.55 40.31
C GLY A 6 37.39 76.79 38.93
N THR A 7 36.58 76.85 37.98
CA THR A 7 36.52 77.73 36.82
C THR A 7 36.21 77.00 35.48
N ARG A 8 35.12 77.39 34.93
CA ARG A 8 34.84 77.31 33.45
C ARG A 8 35.64 78.38 32.74
N PRO A 9 35.96 78.19 31.44
CA PRO A 9 35.09 78.88 30.46
C PRO A 9 34.96 78.19 29.06
N LEU A 10 33.84 78.51 28.48
CA LEU A 10 33.59 78.95 27.10
C LEU A 10 33.96 78.12 25.82
N ARG A 11 32.87 77.67 25.18
CA ARG A 11 32.49 77.76 23.75
C ARG A 11 33.52 77.35 22.66
N ALA A 12 33.13 76.29 21.91
CA ALA A 12 33.26 76.31 20.45
C ALA A 12 32.14 75.47 19.83
N LEU A 13 31.23 76.15 19.15
CA LEU A 13 30.19 75.64 18.32
C LEU A 13 30.79 75.00 17.06
N ARG A 14 30.69 73.69 16.85
CA ARG A 14 30.93 73.10 15.55
C ARG A 14 29.66 72.35 15.12
N ILE A 15 29.11 72.85 14.03
CA ILE A 15 28.00 72.33 13.26
C ILE A 15 28.54 71.04 12.62
N ALA A 16 28.01 69.87 13.00
CA ALA A 16 28.17 68.61 12.27
C ALA A 16 26.87 68.34 11.52
N LEU A 17 26.94 68.37 10.19
CA LEU A 17 25.89 67.89 9.30
C LEU A 17 25.64 66.39 9.59
N LEU A 18 24.44 66.06 10.05
CA LEU A 18 23.93 64.69 10.04
C LEU A 18 23.53 64.33 8.59
N CYS A 19 24.35 63.51 7.92
CA CYS A 19 23.91 62.73 6.77
C CYS A 19 23.04 61.60 7.27
N ILE A 20 21.73 61.75 7.15
CA ILE A 20 20.76 60.63 7.33
C ILE A 20 20.85 59.77 6.06
N GLY A 21 21.74 58.79 6.10
CA GLY A 21 21.74 57.69 5.16
C GLY A 21 20.59 56.76 5.46
N GLY A 22 19.50 56.88 4.73
CA GLY A 22 18.38 55.95 4.79
C GLY A 22 18.87 54.55 4.34
N MET A 23 19.13 53.63 5.27
CA MET A 23 19.16 52.22 4.97
C MET A 23 17.75 51.77 4.62
N LEU A 24 17.41 51.74 3.33
CA LEU A 24 16.34 50.91 2.82
C LEU A 24 16.79 49.44 3.02
N ALA A 25 16.37 48.84 4.13
CA ALA A 25 16.34 47.43 4.27
C ALA A 25 15.30 46.89 3.26
N ALA A 26 15.77 46.44 2.10
CA ALA A 26 14.98 45.64 1.20
C ALA A 26 14.64 44.35 1.94
N LEU A 27 13.50 44.28 2.61
CA LEU A 27 12.86 43.05 3.00
C LEU A 27 12.58 42.30 1.69
N SER A 28 13.48 41.41 1.32
CA SER A 28 13.17 40.37 0.34
C SER A 28 12.00 39.59 0.93
N ALA A 29 10.77 39.92 0.54
CA ALA A 29 9.64 39.09 0.79
C ALA A 29 9.97 37.74 0.11
N ALA A 30 10.37 36.75 0.89
CA ALA A 30 10.51 35.40 0.40
C ALA A 30 9.20 35.05 -0.32
N ALA A 31 9.26 34.87 -1.64
CA ALA A 31 8.07 34.55 -2.41
C ALA A 31 7.41 33.31 -1.77
N ALA A 32 6.16 33.48 -1.34
CA ALA A 32 5.42 32.40 -0.71
C ALA A 32 5.47 31.17 -1.62
N THR A 33 5.85 30.03 -1.07
CA THR A 33 5.92 28.78 -1.84
C THR A 33 4.54 28.51 -2.44
N PRO A 34 4.43 28.27 -3.76
CA PRO A 34 3.14 28.09 -4.39
C PRO A 34 2.42 26.87 -3.83
N THR A 35 1.13 27.03 -3.55
CA THR A 35 0.24 25.96 -3.07
C THR A 35 -0.95 25.80 -3.97
N VAL A 36 -1.52 24.59 -4.00
CA VAL A 36 -2.80 24.29 -4.64
C VAL A 36 -3.74 23.65 -3.64
N ALA A 37 -5.04 23.87 -3.80
CA ALA A 37 -6.04 23.42 -2.85
C ALA A 37 -7.13 22.58 -3.51
N PHE A 38 -7.48 21.48 -2.85
CA PHE A 38 -8.56 20.58 -3.25
C PHE A 38 -9.63 20.58 -2.15
N ASP A 39 -10.90 20.75 -2.58
CA ASP A 39 -12.06 20.81 -1.70
C ASP A 39 -12.47 19.41 -1.22
N TRP A 40 -12.46 18.43 -2.14
CA TRP A 40 -12.79 17.03 -1.82
C TRP A 40 -12.19 16.07 -2.84
N PHE A 41 -12.14 14.79 -2.44
CA PHE A 41 -11.94 13.64 -3.31
C PHE A 41 -13.11 12.66 -3.15
N ALA A 42 -13.58 12.08 -4.24
CA ALA A 42 -14.59 11.04 -4.21
C ALA A 42 -14.20 9.86 -5.12
N TYR A 43 -14.53 8.65 -4.64
CA TYR A 43 -14.34 7.40 -5.35
C TYR A 43 -15.64 6.60 -5.33
N ARG A 44 -16.04 6.06 -6.47
CA ARG A 44 -17.17 5.15 -6.61
C ARG A 44 -16.71 3.91 -7.34
N GLY A 45 -16.92 2.74 -6.75
CA GLY A 45 -16.74 1.44 -7.39
C GLY A 45 -18.07 0.85 -7.82
N ASP A 46 -18.07 0.14 -8.97
CA ASP A 46 -19.31 -0.33 -9.61
C ASP A 46 -19.04 -1.60 -10.44
N ASP A 47 -18.36 -2.60 -9.86
CA ASP A 47 -18.08 -3.88 -10.51
C ASP A 47 -19.33 -4.75 -10.59
N ALA A 48 -19.72 -5.19 -11.78
CA ALA A 48 -20.93 -6.00 -12.00
C ALA A 48 -20.95 -7.30 -11.18
N VAL A 49 -19.78 -7.85 -10.83
CA VAL A 49 -19.68 -9.07 -10.01
C VAL A 49 -20.21 -8.87 -8.57
N PHE A 50 -20.34 -7.64 -8.13
CA PHE A 50 -20.87 -7.28 -6.80
C PHE A 50 -22.32 -6.80 -6.80
N ASP A 51 -22.99 -6.75 -7.97
CA ASP A 51 -24.38 -6.27 -8.06
C ASP A 51 -25.38 -7.25 -7.45
N ALA A 52 -25.08 -8.56 -7.48
CA ALA A 52 -25.96 -9.57 -6.93
C ALA A 52 -26.12 -9.39 -5.41
N PRO A 53 -27.37 -9.49 -4.87
CA PRO A 53 -27.62 -9.46 -3.43
C PRO A 53 -26.80 -10.54 -2.71
N LEU A 54 -26.29 -10.22 -1.53
CA LEU A 54 -25.59 -11.18 -0.69
C LEU A 54 -26.60 -12.05 0.05
N PRO A 55 -26.60 -13.39 -0.13
CA PRO A 55 -27.50 -14.27 0.63
C PRO A 55 -27.15 -14.23 2.14
N PRO A 56 -28.11 -14.52 3.02
CA PRO A 56 -27.85 -14.64 4.45
C PRO A 56 -26.69 -15.62 4.73
N SER A 57 -25.87 -15.30 5.72
CA SER A 57 -24.69 -16.10 6.12
C SER A 57 -23.66 -16.32 5.02
N HIS A 58 -23.58 -15.41 4.05
CA HIS A 58 -22.54 -15.37 3.03
C HIS A 58 -21.73 -14.08 3.13
N TYR A 59 -20.54 -14.10 2.58
CA TYR A 59 -19.67 -12.92 2.45
C TYR A 59 -19.12 -12.79 1.03
N ARG A 60 -18.58 -11.61 0.72
CA ARG A 60 -17.95 -11.32 -0.57
C ARG A 60 -16.44 -11.41 -0.50
N ASN A 61 -15.83 -11.98 -1.54
CA ASN A 61 -14.43 -11.86 -1.86
C ASN A 61 -14.21 -10.81 -2.98
N PRO A 62 -13.07 -10.08 -2.96
CA PRO A 62 -12.07 -10.02 -1.89
C PRO A 62 -12.62 -9.36 -0.63
N VAL A 63 -12.11 -9.73 0.56
CA VAL A 63 -12.48 -9.06 1.82
C VAL A 63 -11.78 -7.72 2.00
N LEU A 64 -10.60 -7.53 1.36
CA LEU A 64 -9.96 -6.23 1.16
C LEU A 64 -9.70 -6.06 -0.35
N ALA A 65 -10.55 -5.28 -1.02
CA ALA A 65 -10.42 -4.98 -2.43
C ALA A 65 -9.33 -3.93 -2.69
N GLY A 66 -8.60 -4.07 -3.80
CA GLY A 66 -7.48 -3.21 -4.16
C GLY A 66 -6.15 -3.73 -3.63
N PHE A 67 -5.12 -2.93 -3.74
CA PHE A 67 -3.75 -3.27 -3.39
C PHE A 67 -3.57 -3.52 -1.87
N TYR A 68 -3.90 -4.74 -1.44
CA TYR A 68 -3.70 -5.30 -0.10
C TYR A 68 -3.14 -6.73 -0.22
N PRO A 69 -1.87 -6.88 -0.66
CA PRO A 69 -1.24 -8.17 -0.90
C PRO A 69 -0.66 -8.80 0.37
N ASP A 70 -0.28 -10.05 0.26
CA ASP A 70 0.52 -10.79 1.24
C ASP A 70 -0.07 -10.67 2.67
N PRO A 71 -1.35 -11.05 2.88
CA PRO A 71 -1.99 -10.90 4.18
C PRO A 71 -1.41 -11.87 5.19
N SER A 72 -1.20 -11.41 6.43
CA SER A 72 -0.96 -12.27 7.59
C SER A 72 -1.93 -11.90 8.71
N VAL A 73 -2.44 -12.92 9.43
CA VAL A 73 -3.51 -12.78 10.39
C VAL A 73 -3.19 -13.45 11.73
N THR A 74 -3.61 -12.82 12.82
CA THR A 74 -3.58 -13.44 14.15
C THR A 74 -4.90 -13.20 14.89
N ARG A 75 -5.27 -14.11 15.80
CA ARG A 75 -6.49 -14.00 16.61
C ARG A 75 -6.16 -13.79 18.09
N VAL A 76 -6.86 -12.86 18.72
CA VAL A 76 -6.80 -12.64 20.16
C VAL A 76 -8.23 -12.57 20.71
N GLY A 77 -8.65 -13.62 21.38
CA GLY A 77 -10.02 -13.73 21.87
C GLY A 77 -11.04 -13.74 20.71
N ALA A 78 -11.92 -12.75 20.68
CA ALA A 78 -12.93 -12.56 19.63
C ALA A 78 -12.47 -11.63 18.48
N HIS A 79 -11.23 -11.15 18.50
CA HIS A 79 -10.72 -10.20 17.52
C HIS A 79 -9.65 -10.84 16.64
N TYR A 80 -9.66 -10.46 15.37
CA TYR A 80 -8.64 -10.80 14.38
C TYR A 80 -7.89 -9.54 13.99
N TYR A 81 -6.58 -9.66 13.82
CA TYR A 81 -5.70 -8.59 13.38
C TYR A 81 -4.95 -9.04 12.14
N LEU A 82 -4.92 -8.17 11.13
CA LEU A 82 -4.34 -8.48 9.83
C LEU A 82 -3.37 -7.37 9.42
N VAL A 83 -2.29 -7.76 8.76
CA VAL A 83 -1.32 -6.87 8.13
C VAL A 83 -1.12 -7.23 6.66
N ASN A 84 -0.68 -6.24 5.86
CA ASN A 84 -0.35 -6.43 4.44
C ASN A 84 0.98 -5.78 4.09
N SER A 85 1.60 -6.22 3.01
CA SER A 85 2.69 -5.51 2.35
C SER A 85 2.26 -4.13 1.88
N SER A 86 3.19 -3.18 1.87
CA SER A 86 2.94 -1.82 1.38
C SER A 86 3.97 -1.35 0.36
N PHE A 87 5.01 -2.12 0.13
CA PHE A 87 6.15 -1.80 -0.74
C PHE A 87 6.69 -0.39 -0.45
N ALA A 88 6.90 0.47 -1.45
CA ALA A 88 7.42 1.82 -1.24
C ALA A 88 6.33 2.85 -0.86
N TYR A 89 5.13 2.43 -0.44
CA TYR A 89 4.11 3.35 0.05
C TYR A 89 4.22 3.60 1.56
N PHE A 90 4.00 4.85 1.97
CA PHE A 90 4.05 5.33 3.34
C PHE A 90 2.70 5.93 3.79
N PRO A 91 2.22 5.68 5.02
CA PRO A 91 2.75 4.80 6.06
C PRO A 91 2.79 3.35 5.62
N ALA A 92 3.70 2.55 6.23
CA ALA A 92 3.89 1.18 5.80
C ALA A 92 3.29 0.15 6.76
N ILE A 93 2.93 -1.01 6.22
CA ILE A 93 2.30 -2.14 6.90
C ILE A 93 1.03 -1.69 7.62
N PRO A 94 -0.10 -1.55 6.91
CA PRO A 94 -1.38 -1.26 7.51
C PRO A 94 -1.79 -2.39 8.45
N VAL A 95 -2.38 -2.02 9.59
CA VAL A 95 -2.92 -2.95 10.59
C VAL A 95 -4.44 -2.83 10.60
N PHE A 96 -5.10 -3.95 10.42
CA PHE A 96 -6.56 -4.04 10.43
C PHE A 96 -7.06 -4.85 11.61
N GLU A 97 -8.28 -4.54 12.06
CA GLU A 97 -9.03 -5.29 13.06
C GLU A 97 -10.35 -5.77 12.46
N SER A 98 -10.76 -6.99 12.81
CA SER A 98 -12.06 -7.57 12.49
C SER A 98 -12.56 -8.47 13.63
N ARG A 99 -13.88 -8.72 13.68
CA ARG A 99 -14.50 -9.72 14.56
C ARG A 99 -15.01 -10.95 13.81
N ASP A 100 -14.99 -10.90 12.47
CA ASP A 100 -15.59 -11.94 11.63
C ASP A 100 -14.74 -12.30 10.38
N LEU A 101 -13.52 -11.76 10.26
CA LEU A 101 -12.62 -11.94 9.11
C LEU A 101 -13.11 -11.31 7.79
N VAL A 102 -14.29 -10.69 7.78
CA VAL A 102 -14.92 -10.10 6.59
C VAL A 102 -14.93 -8.58 6.63
N HIS A 103 -15.38 -8.02 7.75
CA HIS A 103 -15.48 -6.58 7.94
C HIS A 103 -14.24 -6.09 8.67
N TRP A 104 -13.36 -5.44 7.91
CA TRP A 104 -12.06 -4.97 8.38
C TRP A 104 -12.04 -3.46 8.56
N ARG A 105 -11.51 -3.01 9.68
CA ARG A 105 -11.25 -1.60 9.97
C ARG A 105 -9.74 -1.39 10.13
N GLN A 106 -9.16 -0.48 9.35
CA GLN A 106 -7.77 -0.09 9.54
C GLN A 106 -7.62 0.70 10.85
N ILE A 107 -6.85 0.17 11.79
CA ILE A 107 -6.64 0.76 13.13
C ILE A 107 -5.33 1.52 13.26
N GLY A 108 -4.32 1.21 12.44
CA GLY A 108 -2.99 1.84 12.47
C GLY A 108 -2.11 1.37 11.34
N ASN A 109 -0.82 1.67 11.48
CA ASN A 109 0.26 1.14 10.66
C ASN A 109 1.46 0.81 11.56
N VAL A 110 2.27 -0.16 11.18
CA VAL A 110 3.50 -0.48 11.94
C VAL A 110 4.56 0.61 11.78
N VAL A 111 4.66 1.20 10.59
CA VAL A 111 5.57 2.31 10.29
C VAL A 111 4.75 3.55 9.98
N GLU A 112 4.70 4.50 10.90
CA GLU A 112 3.94 5.76 10.77
C GLU A 112 4.83 7.01 10.79
N ARG A 113 6.07 6.89 11.26
CA ARG A 113 7.00 8.01 11.40
C ARG A 113 8.08 7.94 10.32
N ALA A 114 8.34 9.07 9.65
CA ALA A 114 9.27 9.15 8.52
C ALA A 114 10.72 8.77 8.88
N GLU A 115 11.10 8.96 10.14
CA GLU A 115 12.44 8.60 10.63
C GLU A 115 12.64 7.10 10.88
N GLN A 116 11.56 6.28 10.86
CA GLN A 116 11.66 4.84 11.08
C GLN A 116 12.23 4.11 9.86
N LEU A 117 11.98 4.62 8.64
CA LEU A 117 12.30 3.93 7.40
C LEU A 117 12.37 4.89 6.21
N ASP A 118 13.43 4.79 5.42
CA ASP A 118 13.64 5.61 4.23
C ASP A 118 13.40 4.80 2.95
N PHE A 119 12.42 5.25 2.15
CA PHE A 119 12.11 4.68 0.84
C PHE A 119 12.58 5.57 -0.33
N ASP A 120 13.32 6.65 -0.05
CA ASP A 120 13.81 7.55 -1.11
C ASP A 120 14.70 6.80 -2.10
N GLY A 121 14.52 7.06 -3.39
CA GLY A 121 15.24 6.38 -4.46
C GLY A 121 14.73 5.00 -4.85
N LEU A 122 13.86 4.37 -4.07
CA LEU A 122 13.37 3.01 -4.36
C LEU A 122 12.39 2.99 -5.53
N ASP A 123 12.43 1.92 -6.32
CA ASP A 123 11.30 1.55 -7.18
C ASP A 123 10.04 1.31 -6.34
N VAL A 124 8.86 1.59 -6.91
CA VAL A 124 7.58 1.49 -6.19
C VAL A 124 7.29 0.08 -5.67
N SER A 125 7.84 -0.95 -6.30
CA SER A 125 7.70 -2.36 -5.93
C SER A 125 8.86 -2.89 -5.07
N ARG A 126 9.68 -2.00 -4.50
CA ARG A 126 10.69 -2.31 -3.48
C ARG A 126 10.20 -1.83 -2.10
N GLY A 127 11.03 -1.89 -1.09
CA GLY A 127 10.66 -1.47 0.26
C GLY A 127 9.97 -2.58 1.05
N MET A 128 8.77 -2.35 1.59
CA MET A 128 8.13 -3.23 2.57
C MET A 128 7.40 -4.40 1.91
N PHE A 129 8.06 -5.56 1.87
CA PHE A 129 7.52 -6.84 1.40
C PHE A 129 6.64 -7.49 2.47
N ALA A 130 6.34 -8.79 2.32
CA ALA A 130 5.46 -9.50 3.22
C ALA A 130 5.89 -9.34 4.69
N ALA A 131 4.90 -8.99 5.51
CA ALA A 131 5.03 -8.92 6.94
C ALA A 131 4.07 -9.92 7.58
N SER A 132 4.50 -10.58 8.66
CA SER A 132 3.65 -11.46 9.45
C SER A 132 3.38 -10.85 10.81
N ILE A 133 2.11 -10.99 11.27
CA ILE A 133 1.67 -10.56 12.60
C ILE A 133 1.44 -11.77 13.50
N ALA A 134 1.93 -11.71 14.72
CA ALA A 134 1.67 -12.71 15.75
C ALA A 134 1.42 -12.06 17.10
N GLN A 135 0.71 -12.77 18.00
CA GLN A 135 0.52 -12.35 19.39
C GLN A 135 1.02 -13.45 20.32
N HIS A 136 1.81 -13.07 21.32
CA HIS A 136 2.27 -14.00 22.35
C HIS A 136 2.34 -13.29 23.70
N ARG A 137 1.72 -13.89 24.72
CA ARG A 137 1.73 -13.40 26.12
C ARG A 137 1.35 -11.91 26.26
N GLY A 138 0.30 -11.47 25.55
CA GLY A 138 -0.21 -10.11 25.62
C GLY A 138 0.55 -9.07 24.79
N ARG A 139 1.57 -9.47 24.02
CA ARG A 139 2.34 -8.58 23.14
C ARG A 139 2.15 -8.98 21.68
N PHE A 140 2.00 -7.99 20.82
CA PHE A 140 1.99 -8.16 19.37
C PHE A 140 3.41 -8.02 18.81
N TYR A 141 3.68 -8.82 17.81
CA TYR A 141 4.93 -8.87 17.06
C TYR A 141 4.60 -8.76 15.56
N VAL A 142 5.33 -7.92 14.85
CA VAL A 142 5.34 -7.91 13.39
C VAL A 142 6.78 -8.12 12.95
N VAL A 143 7.00 -9.14 12.13
CA VAL A 143 8.26 -9.38 11.42
C VAL A 143 8.03 -9.13 9.94
N GLY A 144 9.02 -8.62 9.22
CA GLY A 144 8.89 -8.30 7.79
C GLY A 144 10.25 -8.01 7.17
N THR A 145 10.24 -7.75 5.86
CA THR A 145 11.46 -7.44 5.10
C THR A 145 11.33 -6.10 4.41
N ALA A 146 12.20 -5.14 4.74
CA ALA A 146 12.37 -3.89 4.02
C ALA A 146 13.45 -4.07 2.95
N VAL A 147 13.04 -4.54 1.77
CA VAL A 147 13.94 -4.86 0.66
C VAL A 147 14.58 -3.59 0.11
N ASP A 148 15.91 -3.61 -0.05
CA ASP A 148 16.76 -2.48 -0.44
C ASP A 148 16.73 -1.30 0.56
N SER A 149 16.24 -1.52 1.80
CA SER A 149 16.11 -0.45 2.80
C SER A 149 16.40 -0.89 4.25
N GLY A 150 17.02 -2.02 4.49
CA GLY A 150 17.40 -2.47 5.85
C GLY A 150 17.28 -3.97 6.09
N GLY A 151 16.59 -4.71 5.23
CA GLY A 151 16.46 -6.17 5.33
C GLY A 151 15.35 -6.61 6.30
N ASN A 152 15.56 -7.75 6.96
CA ASN A 152 14.59 -8.30 7.90
C ASN A 152 14.57 -7.51 9.21
N PHE A 153 13.38 -7.41 9.81
CA PHE A 153 13.18 -6.69 11.07
C PHE A 153 12.08 -7.32 11.92
N ILE A 154 12.04 -6.93 13.18
CA ILE A 154 10.93 -7.15 14.12
C ILE A 154 10.50 -5.84 14.76
N ALA A 155 9.19 -5.64 14.91
CA ALA A 155 8.58 -4.56 15.68
C ALA A 155 7.56 -5.13 16.66
N THR A 156 7.33 -4.45 17.78
CA THR A 156 6.42 -4.90 18.82
C THR A 156 5.49 -3.80 19.29
N ALA A 157 4.29 -4.19 19.76
CA ALA A 157 3.34 -3.30 20.40
C ALA A 157 2.54 -4.04 21.49
N ASN A 158 2.03 -3.31 22.47
CA ASN A 158 1.05 -3.85 23.42
C ASN A 158 -0.38 -3.68 22.89
N ASP A 159 -0.61 -2.63 22.10
CA ASP A 159 -1.85 -2.36 21.38
C ASP A 159 -1.59 -2.49 19.86
N PRO A 160 -2.36 -3.30 19.13
CA PRO A 160 -2.15 -3.46 17.69
C PRO A 160 -2.41 -2.18 16.88
N ALA A 161 -3.17 -1.22 17.44
CA ALA A 161 -3.30 0.11 16.85
C ALA A 161 -2.02 0.96 16.97
N GLY A 162 -1.06 0.52 17.77
CA GLY A 162 0.20 1.22 18.06
C GLY A 162 0.17 2.05 19.36
N PRO A 163 1.21 2.83 19.66
CA PRO A 163 2.40 2.98 18.81
C PRO A 163 3.26 1.72 18.79
N TRP A 164 3.75 1.38 17.62
CA TRP A 164 4.73 0.30 17.42
C TRP A 164 6.13 0.78 17.81
N SER A 165 6.96 -0.16 18.31
CA SER A 165 8.38 0.11 18.59
C SER A 165 9.11 0.59 17.31
N PRO A 166 10.30 1.20 17.44
CA PRO A 166 11.24 1.27 16.33
C PRO A 166 11.49 -0.11 15.75
N LEU A 167 11.84 -0.18 14.45
CA LEU A 167 12.21 -1.42 13.79
C LEU A 167 13.54 -1.93 14.36
N HIS A 168 13.52 -3.15 14.92
CA HIS A 168 14.74 -3.84 15.33
C HIS A 168 15.21 -4.71 14.16
N TRP A 169 16.33 -4.32 13.55
CA TRP A 169 16.87 -4.99 12.38
C TRP A 169 17.50 -6.33 12.72
N LEU A 170 17.37 -7.30 11.82
CA LEU A 170 17.89 -8.66 11.93
C LEU A 170 18.92 -8.92 10.82
N PRO A 171 20.11 -8.31 10.89
CA PRO A 171 21.08 -8.32 9.78
C PRO A 171 21.61 -9.71 9.44
N ASP A 172 21.56 -10.66 10.39
CA ASP A 172 22.02 -12.03 10.20
C ASP A 172 20.98 -12.94 9.51
N ILE A 173 19.76 -12.42 9.25
CA ILE A 173 18.70 -13.12 8.54
C ILE A 173 18.65 -12.62 7.11
N ASP A 174 19.15 -13.42 6.17
CA ASP A 174 19.01 -13.19 4.73
C ASP A 174 17.66 -13.71 4.21
N GLY A 175 17.25 -13.26 3.01
CA GLY A 175 15.99 -13.65 2.38
C GLY A 175 14.83 -12.78 2.79
N ILE A 176 13.60 -13.31 2.62
CA ILE A 176 12.35 -12.54 2.76
C ILE A 176 11.27 -13.32 3.51
N ASP A 177 10.11 -12.70 3.72
CA ASP A 177 8.88 -13.28 4.24
C ASP A 177 9.06 -13.98 5.60
N PRO A 178 9.60 -13.27 6.61
CA PRO A 178 9.75 -13.86 7.93
C PRO A 178 8.39 -14.05 8.61
N SER A 179 8.25 -15.13 9.38
CA SER A 179 7.14 -15.36 10.29
C SER A 179 7.64 -15.86 11.65
N LEU A 180 6.82 -15.67 12.70
CA LEU A 180 7.10 -16.21 14.04
C LEU A 180 6.17 -17.36 14.34
N PHE A 181 6.75 -18.44 14.85
CA PHE A 181 6.03 -19.56 15.44
C PHE A 181 6.33 -19.64 16.94
N PHE A 182 5.28 -19.82 17.74
CA PHE A 182 5.38 -20.03 19.19
C PHE A 182 4.94 -21.44 19.55
N ASP A 183 5.85 -22.25 20.07
CA ASP A 183 5.52 -23.61 20.49
C ASP A 183 4.87 -23.63 21.89
N GLU A 184 4.28 -24.76 22.26
CA GLU A 184 3.55 -24.96 23.52
C GLU A 184 4.43 -24.81 24.75
N ASP A 185 5.74 -25.10 24.63
CA ASP A 185 6.73 -24.88 25.69
C ASP A 185 7.08 -23.39 25.89
N GLY A 186 6.52 -22.50 25.06
CA GLY A 186 6.78 -21.06 25.06
C GLY A 186 8.04 -20.65 24.29
N SER A 187 8.70 -21.57 23.62
CA SER A 187 9.81 -21.26 22.72
C SER A 187 9.29 -20.54 21.46
N ALA A 188 10.07 -19.57 20.99
CA ALA A 188 9.81 -18.86 19.76
C ALA A 188 10.78 -19.25 18.65
N TYR A 189 10.28 -19.30 17.42
CA TYR A 189 11.06 -19.63 16.23
C TYR A 189 10.73 -18.62 15.13
N LEU A 190 11.77 -18.23 14.38
CA LEU A 190 11.63 -17.41 13.18
C LEU A 190 11.84 -18.30 11.96
N LEU A 191 10.87 -18.26 11.06
CA LEU A 191 10.92 -18.92 9.75
C LEU A 191 11.08 -17.85 8.68
N ASN A 192 11.73 -18.18 7.56
CA ASN A 192 11.75 -17.29 6.39
C ASN A 192 12.19 -18.03 5.12
N ASN A 193 11.89 -17.46 3.96
CA ASN A 193 12.50 -17.84 2.68
C ASN A 193 13.96 -17.37 2.65
N GLY A 194 14.84 -18.22 2.14
CA GLY A 194 16.25 -17.86 1.96
C GLY A 194 16.90 -18.62 0.81
N PRO A 195 18.19 -18.38 0.54
CA PRO A 195 18.95 -19.14 -0.43
C PRO A 195 18.98 -20.62 -0.04
N PRO A 196 19.08 -21.55 -1.01
CA PRO A 196 19.22 -22.97 -0.72
C PRO A 196 20.60 -23.28 -0.10
N VAL A 197 20.74 -24.48 0.46
CA VAL A 197 22.06 -24.95 0.89
C VAL A 197 22.95 -25.18 -0.32
N GLY A 198 24.11 -24.52 -0.35
CA GLY A 198 25.06 -24.62 -1.46
C GLY A 198 24.61 -23.91 -2.72
N THR A 199 25.02 -24.40 -3.88
CA THR A 199 24.74 -23.77 -5.16
C THR A 199 23.28 -24.02 -5.59
N PRO A 200 22.52 -22.99 -6.03
CA PRO A 200 21.18 -23.19 -6.57
C PRO A 200 21.15 -24.19 -7.72
N ARG A 201 20.26 -25.16 -7.65
CA ARG A 201 20.13 -26.25 -8.66
C ARG A 201 19.38 -25.79 -9.91
N TYR A 202 18.58 -24.71 -9.83
CA TYR A 202 17.81 -24.11 -10.92
C TYR A 202 17.49 -22.64 -10.60
N ALA A 203 17.06 -21.88 -11.61
CA ALA A 203 16.64 -20.50 -11.41
C ALA A 203 15.39 -20.41 -10.52
N GLY A 204 15.47 -19.61 -9.46
CA GLY A 204 14.38 -19.50 -8.47
C GLY A 204 14.39 -20.59 -7.39
N HIS A 205 15.45 -21.41 -7.29
CA HIS A 205 15.65 -22.34 -6.19
C HIS A 205 15.81 -21.61 -4.87
N ARG A 206 14.92 -21.90 -3.92
CA ARG A 206 14.90 -21.31 -2.58
C ARG A 206 14.67 -22.42 -1.53
N ALA A 207 14.88 -22.06 -0.27
CA ALA A 207 14.66 -22.94 0.87
C ALA A 207 13.87 -22.21 1.96
N ILE A 208 13.12 -22.97 2.75
CA ILE A 208 12.52 -22.49 3.98
C ILE A 208 13.47 -22.82 5.13
N TRP A 209 13.88 -21.77 5.79
CA TRP A 209 14.75 -21.82 6.96
C TRP A 209 13.97 -21.60 8.24
N MET A 210 14.43 -22.19 9.33
CA MET A 210 13.94 -21.92 10.68
C MET A 210 15.10 -21.80 11.65
N GLN A 211 14.95 -20.91 12.63
CA GLN A 211 15.91 -20.72 13.72
C GLN A 211 15.17 -20.38 15.00
N ARG A 212 15.65 -20.83 16.16
CA ARG A 212 15.13 -20.40 17.45
C ARG A 212 15.33 -18.89 17.62
N PHE A 213 14.35 -18.21 18.23
CA PHE A 213 14.37 -16.76 18.42
C PHE A 213 14.26 -16.37 19.91
N ASP A 214 15.15 -15.52 20.38
CA ASP A 214 15.13 -14.97 21.74
C ASP A 214 14.30 -13.66 21.73
N LEU A 215 13.09 -13.72 22.28
CA LEU A 215 12.18 -12.57 22.37
C LEU A 215 12.64 -11.49 23.34
N THR A 216 13.54 -11.80 24.26
CA THR A 216 14.08 -10.81 25.20
C THR A 216 15.18 -9.99 24.55
N ARG A 217 16.05 -10.66 23.80
CA ARG A 217 17.15 -10.03 23.07
C ARG A 217 16.76 -9.57 21.66
N MET A 218 15.59 -9.98 21.19
CA MET A 218 15.10 -9.73 19.82
C MET A 218 16.09 -10.18 18.74
N GLN A 219 16.62 -11.40 18.87
CA GLN A 219 17.60 -11.94 17.93
C GLN A 219 17.47 -13.45 17.78
N PRO A 220 17.87 -14.02 16.61
CA PRO A 220 17.98 -15.45 16.43
C PRO A 220 19.06 -16.04 17.32
N VAL A 221 18.85 -17.27 17.79
CA VAL A 221 19.78 -18.01 18.66
C VAL A 221 19.91 -19.46 18.22
N GLY A 222 21.11 -20.01 18.39
CA GLY A 222 21.41 -21.41 18.00
C GLY A 222 21.53 -21.59 16.48
N PRO A 223 21.62 -22.84 16.01
CA PRO A 223 21.83 -23.11 14.59
C PRO A 223 20.56 -22.83 13.77
N ARG A 224 20.76 -22.27 12.57
CA ARG A 224 19.74 -22.13 11.54
C ARG A 224 19.64 -23.45 10.78
N GLN A 225 18.43 -23.95 10.50
CA GLN A 225 18.20 -25.21 9.80
C GLN A 225 17.21 -25.02 8.65
N VAL A 226 17.41 -25.81 7.59
CA VAL A 226 16.47 -25.88 6.47
C VAL A 226 15.37 -26.89 6.80
N LEU A 227 14.12 -26.46 6.68
CA LEU A 227 12.96 -27.33 6.78
C LEU A 227 12.57 -27.93 5.43
N VAL A 228 12.65 -27.12 4.36
CA VAL A 228 12.30 -27.52 2.99
C VAL A 228 13.31 -26.90 2.03
N ASP A 229 13.87 -27.71 1.12
CA ASP A 229 14.84 -27.27 0.12
C ASP A 229 14.28 -27.48 -1.30
N GLY A 230 13.82 -26.43 -1.94
CA GLY A 230 13.35 -26.43 -3.32
C GLY A 230 11.85 -26.68 -3.52
N GLY A 231 11.04 -26.58 -2.46
CA GLY A 231 9.57 -26.66 -2.55
C GLY A 231 8.98 -28.03 -2.23
N ALA A 232 7.65 -28.16 -2.37
CA ALA A 232 6.92 -29.37 -2.00
C ALA A 232 7.25 -30.59 -2.89
N ASP A 233 7.55 -30.34 -4.17
CA ASP A 233 8.06 -31.34 -5.12
C ASP A 233 9.32 -30.79 -5.81
N PRO A 234 10.52 -31.06 -5.28
CA PRO A 234 11.78 -30.58 -5.87
C PRO A 234 12.03 -31.05 -7.31
N ALA A 235 11.39 -32.14 -7.75
CA ALA A 235 11.55 -32.66 -9.11
C ALA A 235 10.87 -31.74 -10.15
N SER A 236 9.79 -31.10 -9.76
CA SER A 236 9.09 -30.09 -10.58
C SER A 236 9.83 -28.76 -10.67
N LYS A 237 10.89 -28.56 -9.88
CA LYS A 237 11.69 -27.32 -9.79
C LYS A 237 10.83 -26.09 -9.51
N PRO A 238 10.03 -26.07 -8.45
CA PRO A 238 9.14 -24.94 -8.17
C PRO A 238 9.94 -23.66 -7.91
N ILE A 239 9.46 -22.56 -8.48
CA ILE A 239 10.08 -21.24 -8.33
C ILE A 239 9.66 -20.65 -7.00
N TRP A 240 10.63 -20.18 -6.19
CA TRP A 240 10.40 -19.37 -5.01
C TRP A 240 9.42 -19.98 -4.00
N ILE A 241 9.81 -21.05 -3.30
CA ILE A 241 9.09 -21.39 -2.08
C ILE A 241 9.28 -20.27 -1.06
N GLU A 242 8.17 -19.65 -0.59
CA GLU A 242 8.19 -18.44 0.22
C GLU A 242 6.97 -18.36 1.16
N GLY A 243 6.85 -17.27 1.96
CA GLY A 243 5.71 -17.04 2.85
C GLY A 243 5.46 -18.18 3.84
N PRO A 244 6.48 -18.70 4.58
CA PRO A 244 6.29 -19.84 5.46
C PRO A 244 5.47 -19.45 6.69
N HIS A 245 4.45 -20.25 7.01
CA HIS A 245 3.75 -20.22 8.28
C HIS A 245 3.70 -21.62 8.89
N LEU A 246 3.95 -21.74 10.18
CA LEU A 246 3.95 -23.02 10.89
C LEU A 246 2.81 -23.04 11.91
N TYR A 247 2.06 -24.15 11.91
CA TYR A 247 0.91 -24.36 12.79
C TYR A 247 1.03 -25.69 13.53
N LYS A 248 0.29 -25.82 14.64
CA LYS A 248 0.02 -27.12 15.27
C LYS A 248 -1.41 -27.54 15.00
N HIS A 249 -1.60 -28.79 14.55
CA HIS A 249 -2.89 -29.40 14.34
C HIS A 249 -2.80 -30.91 14.63
N ASP A 250 -3.59 -31.41 15.58
CA ASP A 250 -3.67 -32.82 15.98
C ASP A 250 -2.30 -33.52 16.14
N GLY A 251 -1.38 -32.82 16.83
CA GLY A 251 -0.03 -33.31 17.12
C GLY A 251 0.93 -33.30 15.94
N TRP A 252 0.55 -32.65 14.82
CA TRP A 252 1.43 -32.35 13.71
C TRP A 252 1.91 -30.90 13.75
N TYR A 253 3.13 -30.68 13.30
CA TYR A 253 3.63 -29.40 12.84
C TYR A 253 3.29 -29.32 11.35
N VAL A 254 2.44 -28.38 10.96
CA VAL A 254 1.97 -28.16 9.59
C VAL A 254 2.59 -26.88 9.06
N LEU A 255 3.43 -27.01 8.05
CA LEU A 255 4.09 -25.90 7.37
C LEU A 255 3.31 -25.58 6.09
N SER A 256 2.85 -24.34 5.97
CA SER A 256 2.19 -23.79 4.79
C SER A 256 3.13 -22.81 4.11
N CYS A 257 3.30 -22.90 2.78
CA CYS A 257 4.17 -22.03 1.98
C CYS A 257 3.53 -21.70 0.65
N ALA A 258 3.88 -20.54 0.08
CA ALA A 258 3.62 -20.23 -1.31
C ALA A 258 4.73 -20.77 -2.21
N GLU A 259 4.41 -21.06 -3.47
CA GLU A 259 5.40 -21.39 -4.52
C GLU A 259 4.84 -21.06 -5.91
N GLY A 260 5.71 -21.10 -6.93
CA GLY A 260 5.34 -20.80 -8.33
C GLY A 260 5.50 -19.34 -8.71
N GLY A 261 6.06 -18.51 -7.82
CA GLY A 261 6.13 -17.05 -7.96
C GLY A 261 4.75 -16.40 -7.86
N THR A 262 4.66 -15.09 -7.81
CA THR A 262 3.43 -14.34 -7.51
C THR A 262 2.57 -13.99 -8.74
N ALA A 263 2.67 -14.77 -9.83
CA ALA A 263 1.91 -14.59 -11.08
C ALA A 263 1.02 -15.83 -11.36
N ALA A 264 0.75 -16.14 -12.62
CA ALA A 264 -0.20 -17.18 -13.03
C ALA A 264 0.11 -18.60 -12.48
N GLN A 265 1.35 -18.88 -12.13
CA GLN A 265 1.76 -20.18 -11.56
C GLN A 265 1.68 -20.25 -10.03
N HIS A 266 1.27 -19.15 -9.39
CA HIS A 266 1.20 -19.04 -7.93
C HIS A 266 0.30 -20.10 -7.31
N SER A 267 0.72 -20.65 -6.20
CA SER A 267 0.00 -21.68 -5.46
C SER A 267 0.39 -21.67 -3.99
N GLN A 268 -0.43 -22.32 -3.16
CA GLN A 268 -0.14 -22.62 -1.76
C GLN A 268 0.06 -24.12 -1.59
N VAL A 269 1.09 -24.50 -0.87
CA VAL A 269 1.42 -25.90 -0.56
C VAL A 269 1.47 -26.13 0.95
N ALA A 270 1.24 -27.36 1.37
CA ALA A 270 1.36 -27.79 2.76
C ALA A 270 2.32 -28.96 2.89
N LEU A 271 3.07 -28.96 3.98
CA LEU A 271 3.93 -30.06 4.42
C LEU A 271 3.70 -30.30 5.91
N ARG A 272 3.96 -31.49 6.43
CA ARG A 272 3.83 -31.77 7.86
C ARG A 272 4.91 -32.67 8.42
N SER A 273 5.15 -32.58 9.73
CA SER A 273 6.04 -33.43 10.48
C SER A 273 5.52 -33.70 11.89
N ARG A 274 5.88 -34.82 12.49
CA ARG A 274 5.63 -35.09 13.92
C ARG A 274 6.63 -34.41 14.84
N THR A 275 7.73 -33.90 14.29
CA THR A 275 8.75 -33.18 15.05
C THR A 275 8.95 -31.79 14.44
N LEU A 276 9.21 -30.80 15.28
CA LEU A 276 9.39 -29.41 14.90
C LEU A 276 10.44 -29.21 13.77
N TRP A 277 11.51 -29.97 13.82
CA TRP A 277 12.65 -29.83 12.89
C TRP A 277 12.56 -30.74 11.65
N GLY A 278 11.44 -31.46 11.50
CA GLY A 278 11.25 -32.36 10.36
C GLY A 278 11.74 -33.78 10.58
N PRO A 279 11.80 -34.61 9.53
CA PRO A 279 11.57 -34.23 8.13
C PRO A 279 10.09 -33.89 7.84
N TYR A 280 9.87 -32.86 7.03
CA TYR A 280 8.56 -32.47 6.58
C TYR A 280 8.14 -33.22 5.32
N GLN A 281 6.97 -33.84 5.36
CA GLN A 281 6.39 -34.60 4.24
C GLN A 281 5.37 -33.68 3.50
N PRO A 282 5.39 -33.63 2.15
CA PRO A 282 4.42 -32.83 1.40
C PRO A 282 3.03 -33.47 1.43
N ALA A 283 1.99 -32.65 1.39
CA ALA A 283 0.63 -33.13 1.26
C ALA A 283 0.42 -33.85 -0.09
N PRO A 284 -0.28 -34.99 -0.10
CA PRO A 284 -0.47 -35.78 -1.32
C PRO A 284 -1.33 -35.06 -2.37
N HIS A 285 -2.08 -34.04 -1.98
CA HIS A 285 -2.96 -33.24 -2.83
C HIS A 285 -2.46 -31.80 -3.05
N ASN A 286 -1.17 -31.54 -2.84
CA ASN A 286 -0.60 -30.24 -3.19
C ASN A 286 -0.79 -29.90 -4.68
N PRO A 287 -1.07 -28.65 -5.00
CA PRO A 287 -1.22 -27.49 -4.11
C PRO A 287 -2.57 -27.48 -3.38
N ILE A 288 -2.59 -26.99 -2.14
CA ILE A 288 -3.82 -26.83 -1.33
C ILE A 288 -4.67 -25.64 -1.75
N LEU A 289 -4.11 -24.75 -2.58
CA LEU A 289 -4.80 -23.63 -3.24
C LEU A 289 -4.04 -23.26 -4.51
N THR A 290 -4.75 -23.15 -5.63
CA THR A 290 -4.25 -22.53 -6.87
C THR A 290 -5.40 -22.16 -7.80
N GLN A 291 -5.12 -21.34 -8.81
CA GLN A 291 -6.04 -21.03 -9.92
C GLN A 291 -5.38 -21.24 -11.30
N ARG A 292 -4.13 -21.78 -11.31
CA ARG A 292 -3.32 -21.97 -12.52
C ARG A 292 -3.89 -23.00 -13.49
N ASP A 293 -4.66 -23.95 -12.97
CA ASP A 293 -5.22 -25.08 -13.74
C ASP A 293 -6.55 -24.74 -14.42
N LEU A 294 -7.04 -23.51 -14.25
CA LEU A 294 -8.34 -23.08 -14.76
C LEU A 294 -8.21 -22.33 -16.09
N PRO A 295 -9.20 -22.46 -17.00
CA PRO A 295 -9.19 -21.71 -18.26
C PRO A 295 -9.11 -20.18 -18.04
N ALA A 296 -8.19 -19.52 -18.73
CA ALA A 296 -7.99 -18.08 -18.60
C ALA A 296 -9.20 -17.23 -19.06
N GLY A 297 -10.01 -17.76 -19.99
CA GLY A 297 -11.19 -17.08 -20.55
C GLY A 297 -12.49 -17.26 -19.78
N ARG A 298 -12.46 -17.81 -18.55
CA ARG A 298 -13.67 -17.96 -17.72
C ARG A 298 -14.24 -16.60 -17.31
N ALA A 299 -15.54 -16.55 -17.04
CA ALA A 299 -16.20 -15.34 -16.56
C ALA A 299 -15.67 -14.92 -15.18
N HIS A 300 -15.41 -13.62 -14.99
CA HIS A 300 -14.94 -13.02 -13.74
C HIS A 300 -13.80 -13.81 -13.07
N PRO A 301 -12.67 -14.02 -13.77
CA PRO A 301 -11.61 -14.86 -13.25
C PRO A 301 -10.98 -14.26 -11.99
N VAL A 302 -10.62 -15.14 -11.06
CA VAL A 302 -9.66 -14.87 -9.99
C VAL A 302 -8.38 -15.64 -10.34
N SER A 303 -7.21 -15.02 -10.21
CA SER A 303 -5.93 -15.63 -10.58
C SER A 303 -4.86 -15.30 -9.55
N ASN A 304 -3.66 -15.88 -9.71
CA ASN A 304 -2.48 -15.59 -8.88
C ASN A 304 -2.68 -15.92 -7.39
N ALA A 305 -3.53 -16.90 -7.05
CA ALA A 305 -3.89 -17.21 -5.67
C ALA A 305 -2.78 -17.97 -4.93
N GLY A 306 -2.43 -17.51 -3.75
CA GLY A 306 -1.42 -18.11 -2.86
C GLY A 306 -1.02 -17.15 -1.74
N HIS A 307 0.12 -17.39 -1.12
CA HIS A 307 0.68 -16.63 0.01
C HIS A 307 -0.34 -16.53 1.16
N ALA A 308 -0.82 -17.71 1.59
CA ALA A 308 -1.88 -17.81 2.57
C ALA A 308 -1.34 -17.92 3.99
N ASP A 309 -2.01 -17.21 4.91
CA ASP A 309 -1.88 -17.42 6.35
C ASP A 309 -3.19 -17.98 6.91
N LEU A 310 -3.09 -18.96 7.81
CA LEU A 310 -4.23 -19.68 8.37
C LEU A 310 -4.51 -19.24 9.79
N VAL A 311 -5.79 -19.19 10.14
CA VAL A 311 -6.22 -18.86 11.51
C VAL A 311 -7.38 -19.74 11.94
N GLU A 312 -7.32 -20.20 13.19
CA GLU A 312 -8.42 -20.93 13.82
C GLU A 312 -9.41 -19.96 14.45
N GLY A 313 -10.69 -20.12 14.14
CA GLY A 313 -11.80 -19.39 14.75
C GLY A 313 -12.14 -19.92 16.15
N PRO A 314 -12.98 -19.18 16.92
CA PRO A 314 -13.37 -19.59 18.27
C PRO A 314 -14.25 -20.84 18.30
N ASP A 315 -14.77 -21.25 17.16
CA ASP A 315 -15.60 -22.45 16.94
C ASP A 315 -14.79 -23.64 16.41
N GLY A 316 -13.46 -23.53 16.39
CA GLY A 316 -12.56 -24.58 15.89
C GLY A 316 -12.48 -24.69 14.36
N ARG A 317 -13.24 -23.86 13.62
CA ARG A 317 -13.09 -23.80 12.16
C ARG A 317 -11.87 -23.00 11.77
N TRP A 318 -11.18 -23.48 10.74
CA TRP A 318 -9.99 -22.81 10.20
C TRP A 318 -10.34 -21.99 8.95
N TRP A 319 -9.64 -20.88 8.80
CA TRP A 319 -9.80 -19.94 7.71
C TRP A 319 -8.44 -19.58 7.13
N ALA A 320 -8.40 -19.31 5.83
CA ALA A 320 -7.21 -18.84 5.13
C ALA A 320 -7.47 -17.43 4.60
N VAL A 321 -6.63 -16.46 4.99
CA VAL A 321 -6.47 -15.21 4.26
C VAL A 321 -5.34 -15.40 3.27
N PHE A 322 -5.51 -14.94 2.03
CA PHE A 322 -4.52 -15.12 0.97
C PHE A 322 -4.61 -14.02 -0.08
N LEU A 323 -3.57 -13.84 -0.85
CA LEU A 323 -3.62 -12.92 -1.98
C LEU A 323 -4.19 -13.59 -3.23
N ALA A 324 -4.94 -12.79 -4.03
CA ALA A 324 -5.28 -13.12 -5.42
C ALA A 324 -5.55 -11.83 -6.20
N SER A 325 -5.71 -11.95 -7.52
CA SER A 325 -5.98 -10.84 -8.43
C SER A 325 -7.26 -11.06 -9.20
N ARG A 326 -7.93 -9.96 -9.63
CA ARG A 326 -9.15 -9.97 -10.46
C ARG A 326 -8.86 -9.45 -11.86
N PRO A 327 -8.43 -10.30 -12.80
CA PRO A 327 -8.19 -9.88 -14.17
C PRO A 327 -9.48 -9.47 -14.89
N TYR A 328 -9.40 -8.38 -15.67
CA TYR A 328 -10.48 -7.94 -16.57
C TYR A 328 -10.32 -8.49 -18.01
N ALA A 329 -9.11 -8.82 -18.40
CA ALA A 329 -8.80 -9.45 -19.70
C ALA A 329 -7.41 -10.09 -19.65
N GLN A 330 -7.22 -11.28 -20.19
CA GLN A 330 -5.92 -11.93 -20.39
C GLN A 330 -4.99 -11.89 -19.16
N ASN A 331 -5.32 -12.01 -17.99
CA ASN A 331 -4.49 -11.83 -16.81
C ASN A 331 -4.08 -10.37 -16.51
N ARG A 332 -4.73 -9.37 -17.12
CA ARG A 332 -4.51 -7.94 -16.83
C ARG A 332 -5.38 -7.49 -15.67
N TYR A 333 -4.79 -6.89 -14.67
CA TYR A 333 -5.47 -6.39 -13.47
C TYR A 333 -4.81 -5.10 -12.99
N ASN A 334 -5.61 -4.09 -12.64
CA ASN A 334 -5.17 -2.78 -12.17
C ASN A 334 -5.30 -2.64 -10.64
N THR A 335 -6.14 -3.47 -10.00
CA THR A 335 -6.38 -3.44 -8.54
C THR A 335 -5.20 -3.98 -7.74
N GLY A 336 -4.21 -4.58 -8.39
CA GLY A 336 -3.10 -5.25 -7.73
C GLY A 336 -3.51 -6.63 -7.19
N ARG A 337 -2.78 -7.09 -6.18
CA ARG A 337 -3.08 -8.31 -5.44
C ARG A 337 -3.91 -7.91 -4.22
N GLU A 338 -5.04 -8.57 -4.02
CA GLU A 338 -6.10 -8.24 -3.07
C GLU A 338 -6.20 -9.34 -2.02
N THR A 339 -6.71 -9.04 -0.83
CA THR A 339 -6.89 -10.05 0.22
C THR A 339 -8.23 -10.77 0.07
N PHE A 340 -8.16 -12.08 -0.07
CA PHE A 340 -9.29 -13.01 -0.13
C PHE A 340 -9.38 -13.86 1.13
N LEU A 341 -10.54 -14.47 1.35
CA LEU A 341 -10.82 -15.35 2.49
C LEU A 341 -11.53 -16.62 2.01
N LEU A 342 -11.07 -17.79 2.45
CA LEU A 342 -11.76 -19.06 2.25
C LEU A 342 -11.69 -19.92 3.53
N PRO A 343 -12.67 -20.82 3.76
CA PRO A 343 -12.56 -21.81 4.82
C PRO A 343 -11.46 -22.83 4.50
N VAL A 344 -10.84 -23.37 5.55
CA VAL A 344 -9.90 -24.49 5.47
C VAL A 344 -10.60 -25.73 5.96
N THR A 345 -10.53 -26.80 5.18
CA THR A 345 -11.00 -28.13 5.59
C THR A 345 -9.79 -29.01 5.92
N TRP A 346 -9.92 -29.87 6.92
CA TRP A 346 -8.90 -30.85 7.29
C TRP A 346 -9.38 -32.23 6.93
N GLN A 347 -8.56 -32.98 6.19
CA GLN A 347 -8.80 -34.36 5.84
C GLN A 347 -7.55 -35.17 6.12
N ASP A 348 -7.63 -36.20 6.97
CA ASP A 348 -6.49 -36.99 7.42
C ASP A 348 -5.32 -36.13 7.94
N ASP A 349 -5.65 -35.10 8.72
CA ASP A 349 -4.73 -34.07 9.25
C ASP A 349 -3.97 -33.25 8.17
N TRP A 350 -4.51 -33.16 6.96
CA TRP A 350 -4.01 -32.31 5.90
C TRP A 350 -4.95 -31.13 5.64
N PRO A 351 -4.44 -29.90 5.55
CA PRO A 351 -5.26 -28.76 5.19
C PRO A 351 -5.57 -28.72 3.70
N SER A 352 -6.76 -28.27 3.34
CA SER A 352 -7.18 -27.92 2.00
C SER A 352 -7.94 -26.60 2.03
N ILE A 353 -7.51 -25.60 1.27
CA ILE A 353 -8.19 -24.31 1.14
C ILE A 353 -9.21 -24.38 0.01
N LEU A 354 -8.79 -24.87 -1.17
CA LEU A 354 -9.66 -25.05 -2.31
C LEU A 354 -9.15 -26.20 -3.17
N PRO A 355 -9.96 -27.23 -3.43
CA PRO A 355 -9.56 -28.35 -4.30
C PRO A 355 -9.15 -27.87 -5.70
N ALA A 356 -8.18 -28.57 -6.30
CA ALA A 356 -7.70 -28.29 -7.66
C ALA A 356 -8.87 -28.26 -8.67
N GLY A 357 -8.80 -27.35 -9.64
CA GLY A 357 -9.82 -27.20 -10.67
C GLY A 357 -11.09 -26.46 -10.23
N GLN A 358 -11.20 -26.03 -8.98
CA GLN A 358 -12.33 -25.21 -8.52
C GLN A 358 -12.00 -23.71 -8.58
N PRO A 359 -12.92 -22.87 -9.12
CA PRO A 359 -12.72 -21.43 -9.12
C PRO A 359 -12.99 -20.83 -7.74
N ILE A 360 -12.21 -19.82 -7.36
CA ILE A 360 -12.50 -19.01 -6.18
C ILE A 360 -13.80 -18.24 -6.41
N ALA A 361 -14.74 -18.42 -5.49
CA ALA A 361 -16.05 -17.77 -5.55
C ALA A 361 -15.99 -16.33 -5.01
N TYR A 362 -16.75 -15.44 -5.64
CA TYR A 362 -16.97 -14.08 -5.14
C TYR A 362 -17.95 -14.01 -3.98
N VAL A 363 -18.87 -14.96 -3.88
CA VAL A 363 -19.83 -15.10 -2.79
C VAL A 363 -19.60 -16.46 -2.14
N VAL A 364 -19.24 -16.45 -0.86
CA VAL A 364 -18.82 -17.64 -0.12
C VAL A 364 -19.73 -17.83 1.10
N PRO A 365 -20.25 -19.05 1.33
CA PRO A 365 -21.04 -19.35 2.52
C PRO A 365 -20.15 -19.54 3.76
N GLY A 366 -20.74 -19.42 4.94
CA GLY A 366 -20.17 -20.00 6.15
C GLY A 366 -19.74 -19.07 7.27
N LEU A 367 -19.85 -17.75 7.11
CA LEU A 367 -19.69 -16.83 8.24
C LEU A 367 -21.05 -16.34 8.72
N LYS A 368 -21.24 -16.33 10.02
CA LYS A 368 -22.37 -15.66 10.64
C LYS A 368 -22.11 -14.16 10.46
N ALA A 369 -23.02 -13.45 9.78
CA ALA A 369 -22.92 -12.01 9.67
C ALA A 369 -22.78 -11.39 11.06
N LEU A 370 -21.87 -10.40 11.19
CA LEU A 370 -21.92 -9.49 12.34
C LEU A 370 -23.32 -8.89 12.42
N ASP A 371 -23.77 -8.60 13.66
CA ASP A 371 -24.92 -7.72 13.84
C ASP A 371 -24.77 -6.51 12.92
N ASP A 372 -25.77 -6.24 12.08
CA ASP A 372 -25.75 -5.18 11.06
C ASP A 372 -25.33 -3.80 11.62
N ALA A 373 -25.58 -3.57 12.92
CA ALA A 373 -25.18 -2.36 13.61
C ALA A 373 -23.66 -2.14 13.69
N HIS A 374 -22.85 -3.19 13.79
CA HIS A 374 -21.38 -3.06 13.83
C HIS A 374 -20.77 -2.96 12.42
N ALA A 375 -21.39 -3.59 11.42
CA ALA A 375 -20.95 -3.49 10.03
C ALA A 375 -21.22 -2.09 9.45
N ALA A 376 -22.30 -1.42 9.87
CA ALA A 376 -22.66 -0.09 9.40
C ALA A 376 -21.65 1.01 9.76
N ASP A 377 -20.89 0.83 10.84
CA ASP A 377 -19.88 1.80 11.29
C ASP A 377 -18.51 1.62 10.60
N ILE A 378 -18.35 0.54 9.82
CA ILE A 378 -17.09 0.25 9.13
C ILE A 378 -17.19 0.71 7.68
N ALA A 379 -16.37 1.70 7.30
CA ALA A 379 -16.30 2.14 5.91
C ALA A 379 -15.91 0.96 5.00
N PRO A 380 -16.70 0.67 3.92
CA PRO A 380 -16.54 -0.55 3.12
C PRO A 380 -15.13 -0.66 2.50
N LEU A 381 -14.58 -1.87 2.51
CA LEU A 381 -13.33 -2.24 1.82
C LEU A 381 -13.55 -3.39 0.84
N SER A 382 -14.81 -3.81 0.66
CA SER A 382 -15.25 -4.91 -0.20
C SER A 382 -16.61 -4.59 -0.83
N GLY A 383 -16.95 -5.26 -1.94
CA GLY A 383 -18.20 -5.01 -2.68
C GLY A 383 -18.19 -3.66 -3.40
N ASN A 384 -19.34 -3.23 -3.94
CA ASN A 384 -19.51 -1.90 -4.51
C ASN A 384 -19.75 -0.86 -3.42
N PHE A 385 -19.08 0.28 -3.51
CA PHE A 385 -19.22 1.36 -2.54
C PHE A 385 -18.90 2.74 -3.13
N VAL A 386 -19.33 3.76 -2.40
CA VAL A 386 -18.90 5.16 -2.58
C VAL A 386 -18.11 5.56 -1.34
N TRP A 387 -16.99 6.21 -1.55
CA TRP A 387 -16.19 6.83 -0.50
C TRP A 387 -15.85 8.27 -0.88
N ARG A 388 -15.90 9.17 0.10
CA ARG A 388 -15.60 10.57 -0.09
C ARG A 388 -14.80 11.08 1.11
N ASP A 389 -13.84 11.94 0.83
CA ASP A 389 -13.09 12.70 1.82
C ASP A 389 -13.26 14.18 1.51
N ASP A 390 -13.89 14.92 2.42
CA ASP A 390 -14.10 16.36 2.37
C ASP A 390 -12.96 17.12 3.06
N PHE A 391 -11.91 16.41 3.48
CA PHE A 391 -10.72 16.96 4.14
C PHE A 391 -11.00 17.79 5.40
N ASP A 392 -12.11 17.49 6.10
CA ASP A 392 -12.53 18.20 7.31
C ASP A 392 -11.70 17.83 8.54
N ALA A 393 -11.13 16.62 8.56
CA ALA A 393 -10.30 16.16 9.66
C ALA A 393 -8.89 16.76 9.57
N PRO A 394 -8.30 17.20 10.71
CA PRO A 394 -6.94 17.73 10.74
C PRO A 394 -5.85 16.67 10.54
N GLN A 395 -6.22 15.40 10.58
CA GLN A 395 -5.36 14.24 10.31
C GLN A 395 -5.78 13.60 8.99
N ARG A 396 -4.79 13.12 8.24
CA ARG A 396 -4.99 12.36 7.02
C ARG A 396 -5.75 11.05 7.33
N ASN A 397 -6.80 10.78 6.55
CA ASN A 397 -7.49 9.50 6.62
C ASN A 397 -6.52 8.34 6.32
N ARG A 398 -6.65 7.21 7.01
CA ARG A 398 -5.75 6.04 6.86
C ARG A 398 -5.78 5.37 5.49
N ARG A 399 -6.82 5.62 4.67
CA ARG A 399 -6.87 5.14 3.27
C ARG A 399 -5.86 5.84 2.35
N TRP A 400 -5.37 7.01 2.73
CA TRP A 400 -4.39 7.76 1.97
C TRP A 400 -2.97 7.29 2.22
N LEU A 401 -2.23 7.15 1.14
CA LEU A 401 -0.81 6.81 1.14
C LEU A 401 -0.01 7.91 0.46
N LEU A 402 1.26 7.95 0.79
CA LEU A 402 2.28 8.76 0.12
C LEU A 402 3.18 7.82 -0.67
N LEU A 403 3.60 8.24 -1.85
CA LEU A 403 4.61 7.50 -2.60
C LEU A 403 5.98 7.78 -1.98
N ARG A 404 6.57 6.78 -1.35
CA ARG A 404 7.81 6.84 -0.57
C ARG A 404 7.71 7.67 0.72
N THR A 405 8.78 7.65 1.51
CA THR A 405 8.87 8.39 2.78
C THR A 405 8.95 9.89 2.52
N PRO A 406 8.08 10.70 3.15
CA PRO A 406 8.13 12.15 2.95
C PRO A 406 9.38 12.75 3.60
N LYS A 407 10.13 13.54 2.82
CA LYS A 407 11.31 14.30 3.27
C LYS A 407 10.98 15.74 3.68
N ARG A 408 9.79 16.20 3.36
CA ARG A 408 9.27 17.52 3.70
C ARG A 408 7.76 17.46 3.92
N ALA A 409 7.23 18.42 4.64
CA ALA A 409 5.79 18.63 4.79
C ALA A 409 5.24 19.34 3.54
N TRP A 410 4.69 18.58 2.60
CA TRP A 410 4.09 19.11 1.37
C TRP A 410 2.55 19.02 1.36
N LEU A 411 1.96 18.39 2.39
CA LEU A 411 0.53 18.19 2.57
C LEU A 411 0.09 18.91 3.84
N ASP A 412 -0.99 19.69 3.75
CA ASP A 412 -1.57 20.41 4.89
C ASP A 412 -3.11 20.31 4.86
N LEU A 413 -3.68 19.88 6.00
CA LEU A 413 -5.12 19.76 6.27
C LEU A 413 -5.58 20.72 7.38
N ARG A 414 -4.69 21.58 7.90
CA ARG A 414 -4.95 22.41 9.09
C ARG A 414 -5.07 23.89 8.77
N THR A 415 -4.22 24.41 7.89
CA THR A 415 -4.17 25.85 7.58
C THR A 415 -5.46 26.35 6.94
N ARG A 416 -6.12 25.50 6.14
CA ARG A 416 -7.42 25.78 5.54
C ARG A 416 -8.37 24.62 5.83
N SER A 417 -9.19 24.75 6.88
CA SER A 417 -10.16 23.73 7.28
C SER A 417 -11.09 23.36 6.12
N GLY A 418 -11.36 22.04 5.93
CA GLY A 418 -12.17 21.52 4.83
C GLY A 418 -11.47 21.56 3.47
N TRP A 419 -10.14 21.68 3.45
CA TRP A 419 -9.36 21.70 2.21
C TRP A 419 -8.05 20.92 2.38
N LEU A 420 -7.73 20.13 1.38
CA LEU A 420 -6.39 19.60 1.20
C LEU A 420 -5.52 20.64 0.49
N THR A 421 -4.47 21.11 1.12
CA THR A 421 -3.48 22.01 0.50
C THR A 421 -2.21 21.22 0.18
N LEU A 422 -1.77 21.25 -1.08
CA LEU A 422 -0.52 20.65 -1.52
C LEU A 422 0.50 21.75 -1.86
N GLN A 423 1.73 21.57 -1.39
CA GLN A 423 2.89 22.37 -1.75
C GLN A 423 3.74 21.60 -2.76
N PRO A 424 3.58 21.88 -4.07
CA PRO A 424 4.27 21.15 -5.12
C PRO A 424 5.78 21.44 -5.15
N ASP A 425 6.49 20.48 -5.69
CA ASP A 425 7.93 20.53 -5.92
C ASP A 425 8.20 20.13 -7.38
N THR A 426 9.43 20.18 -7.82
CA THR A 426 9.84 19.76 -9.17
C THR A 426 9.84 18.25 -9.35
N GLN A 427 9.68 17.49 -8.27
CA GLN A 427 9.56 16.03 -8.31
C GLN A 427 8.23 15.62 -8.96
N GLY A 428 8.30 14.94 -10.10
CA GLY A 428 7.15 14.36 -10.79
C GLY A 428 6.95 12.88 -10.46
N LEU A 429 5.90 12.28 -11.03
CA LEU A 429 5.59 10.85 -10.87
C LEU A 429 6.63 9.94 -11.52
N GLU A 430 7.39 10.43 -12.47
CA GLU A 430 8.49 9.74 -13.17
C GLU A 430 9.77 9.63 -12.33
N GLY A 431 9.85 10.39 -11.25
CA GLY A 431 11.01 10.42 -10.36
C GLY A 431 11.04 9.29 -9.33
N SER A 432 12.16 9.20 -8.62
CA SER A 432 12.36 8.24 -7.53
C SER A 432 12.25 8.84 -6.13
N GLY A 433 11.83 10.12 -6.00
CA GLY A 433 11.60 10.79 -4.72
C GLY A 433 10.14 10.71 -4.26
N ASN A 434 9.77 11.62 -3.32
CA ASN A 434 8.44 11.72 -2.77
C ASN A 434 7.68 12.90 -3.41
N PRO A 435 6.91 12.69 -4.52
CA PRO A 435 6.12 13.73 -5.18
C PRO A 435 4.93 14.16 -4.34
N ALA A 436 4.39 15.36 -4.59
CA ALA A 436 3.13 15.80 -3.99
C ALA A 436 1.94 15.05 -4.62
N PHE A 437 1.82 13.78 -4.28
CA PHE A 437 0.79 12.84 -4.71
C PHE A 437 0.16 12.14 -3.51
N LEU A 438 -1.11 12.45 -3.23
CA LEU A 438 -1.88 11.79 -2.19
C LEU A 438 -2.62 10.61 -2.82
N ALA A 439 -2.17 9.39 -2.52
CA ALA A 439 -2.51 8.18 -3.25
C ALA A 439 -3.62 7.37 -2.57
N TYR A 440 -4.67 7.06 -3.30
CA TYR A 440 -5.78 6.17 -2.94
C TYR A 440 -5.74 4.91 -3.81
N ARG A 441 -5.99 3.74 -3.23
CA ARG A 441 -5.99 2.46 -3.98
C ARG A 441 -7.15 2.38 -4.95
N GLN A 442 -6.90 2.01 -6.20
CA GLN A 442 -7.95 1.54 -7.09
C GLN A 442 -8.48 0.19 -6.57
N GLN A 443 -9.78 0.10 -6.28
CA GLN A 443 -10.38 -1.08 -5.64
C GLN A 443 -11.40 -1.80 -6.52
N HIS A 444 -11.70 -1.25 -7.69
CA HIS A 444 -12.67 -1.80 -8.65
C HIS A 444 -12.10 -1.76 -10.07
N THR A 445 -12.56 -2.67 -10.90
CA THR A 445 -12.25 -2.66 -12.35
C THR A 445 -13.08 -1.60 -13.06
N ARG A 446 -14.32 -1.34 -12.60
CA ARG A 446 -15.17 -0.24 -13.05
C ARG A 446 -15.35 0.76 -11.90
N PHE A 447 -14.89 2.00 -12.14
CA PHE A 447 -14.87 3.05 -11.12
C PHE A 447 -14.95 4.45 -11.70
N ASP A 448 -15.32 5.40 -10.84
CA ASP A 448 -15.12 6.84 -10.99
C ASP A 448 -14.26 7.36 -9.82
N ALA A 449 -13.19 8.09 -10.12
CA ALA A 449 -12.43 8.88 -9.15
C ALA A 449 -12.51 10.35 -9.55
N SER A 450 -12.80 11.25 -8.60
CA SER A 450 -12.94 12.67 -8.89
C SER A 450 -12.43 13.55 -7.74
N VAL A 451 -12.00 14.77 -8.11
CA VAL A 451 -11.56 15.80 -7.18
C VAL A 451 -12.17 17.16 -7.56
N ALA A 452 -12.26 18.06 -6.59
CA ALA A 452 -12.58 19.45 -6.81
C ALA A 452 -11.34 20.31 -6.53
N LEU A 453 -10.83 20.99 -7.55
CA LEU A 453 -9.61 21.80 -7.54
C LEU A 453 -9.94 23.30 -7.56
N GLN A 454 -9.35 24.07 -6.65
CA GLN A 454 -9.47 25.53 -6.63
C GLN A 454 -8.67 26.18 -7.77
N LEU A 455 -9.34 27.05 -8.54
CA LEU A 455 -8.72 27.87 -9.59
C LEU A 455 -8.58 29.35 -9.16
N PRO A 456 -7.64 30.10 -9.74
CA PRO A 456 -6.56 29.64 -10.63
C PRO A 456 -5.44 28.93 -9.88
N THR A 457 -4.73 28.04 -10.56
CA THR A 457 -3.47 27.49 -10.06
C THR A 457 -2.37 28.56 -10.10
N PRO A 458 -1.38 28.50 -9.21
CA PRO A 458 -0.20 29.35 -9.30
C PRO A 458 0.53 29.21 -10.65
N PRO A 459 1.26 30.23 -11.13
CA PRO A 459 2.15 30.08 -12.29
C PRO A 459 3.15 28.93 -12.08
N SER A 460 3.54 28.27 -13.16
CA SER A 460 4.50 27.15 -13.16
C SER A 460 4.10 25.95 -12.28
N VAL A 461 2.79 25.79 -12.01
CA VAL A 461 2.26 24.65 -11.27
C VAL A 461 1.24 23.91 -12.10
N VAL A 462 1.43 22.60 -12.23
CA VAL A 462 0.42 21.64 -12.67
C VAL A 462 -0.25 21.05 -11.44
N ALA A 463 -1.58 21.08 -11.38
CA ALA A 463 -2.37 20.43 -10.34
C ALA A 463 -3.52 19.63 -10.96
N GLY A 464 -3.92 18.53 -10.34
CA GLY A 464 -5.01 17.71 -10.86
C GLY A 464 -5.19 16.38 -10.18
N LEU A 465 -5.68 15.41 -10.96
CA LEU A 465 -5.95 14.04 -10.56
C LEU A 465 -5.03 13.09 -11.33
N ALA A 466 -4.30 12.25 -10.62
CA ALA A 466 -3.42 11.26 -11.22
C ALA A 466 -3.98 9.84 -11.10
N ALA A 467 -3.61 8.97 -12.06
CA ALA A 467 -3.67 7.53 -11.99
C ALA A 467 -2.25 6.98 -12.20
N PHE A 468 -1.69 6.31 -11.21
CA PHE A 468 -0.27 5.95 -11.15
C PHE A 468 -0.09 4.47 -10.84
N GLN A 469 0.71 3.77 -11.64
CA GLN A 469 1.15 2.41 -11.40
C GLN A 469 2.64 2.35 -11.00
N ASN A 470 3.50 2.94 -11.81
CA ASN A 470 4.92 3.13 -11.53
C ASN A 470 5.47 4.34 -12.31
N ALA A 471 6.75 4.62 -12.17
CA ALA A 471 7.42 5.77 -12.81
C ALA A 471 7.29 5.81 -14.34
N ASN A 472 6.96 4.69 -15.00
CA ASN A 472 6.82 4.55 -16.44
C ASN A 472 5.36 4.38 -16.92
N ALA A 473 4.39 4.29 -16.01
CA ALA A 473 3.00 4.00 -16.32
C ALA A 473 2.06 4.83 -15.45
N TRP A 474 1.58 5.97 -16.00
CA TRP A 474 0.66 6.86 -15.30
C TRP A 474 -0.10 7.80 -16.24
N TYR A 475 -1.18 8.38 -15.71
CA TYR A 475 -1.92 9.50 -16.29
C TYR A 475 -2.00 10.65 -15.31
N VAL A 476 -2.05 11.87 -15.85
CA VAL A 476 -2.41 13.09 -15.14
C VAL A 476 -3.50 13.82 -15.92
N LEU A 477 -4.68 13.95 -15.32
CA LEU A 477 -5.67 14.93 -15.72
C LEU A 477 -5.33 16.22 -14.99
N GLY A 478 -4.57 17.10 -15.64
CA GLY A 478 -3.94 18.27 -15.05
C GLY A 478 -4.56 19.59 -15.51
N VAL A 479 -4.32 20.62 -14.70
CA VAL A 479 -4.63 22.03 -15.00
C VAL A 479 -3.39 22.86 -14.73
N HIS A 480 -3.06 23.78 -15.64
CA HIS A 480 -1.98 24.77 -15.47
C HIS A 480 -2.33 26.13 -16.10
N ARG A 481 -1.54 27.14 -15.78
CA ARG A 481 -1.60 28.44 -16.46
C ARG A 481 -0.63 28.46 -17.62
N HIS A 482 -1.13 28.81 -18.81
CA HIS A 482 -0.33 28.93 -20.01
C HIS A 482 -0.65 30.27 -20.73
N GLY A 483 0.35 31.15 -20.90
CA GLY A 483 0.20 32.42 -21.60
C GLY A 483 -0.95 33.31 -21.13
N GLY A 484 -1.26 33.36 -19.83
CA GLY A 484 -2.37 34.14 -19.26
C GLY A 484 -3.72 33.40 -19.25
N SER A 485 -3.86 32.28 -19.93
CA SER A 485 -5.02 31.40 -19.92
C SER A 485 -4.84 30.23 -18.96
N ILE A 486 -5.93 29.58 -18.57
CA ILE A 486 -5.92 28.29 -17.85
C ILE A 486 -6.17 27.20 -18.87
N GLU A 487 -5.36 26.16 -18.87
CA GLU A 487 -5.51 25.00 -19.73
C GLU A 487 -5.71 23.74 -18.88
N ALA A 488 -6.69 22.89 -19.24
CA ALA A 488 -6.80 21.52 -18.75
C ALA A 488 -6.29 20.56 -19.83
N PHE A 489 -5.59 19.51 -19.40
CA PHE A 489 -5.00 18.52 -20.31
C PHE A 489 -5.00 17.11 -19.72
N VAL A 490 -4.88 16.13 -20.60
CA VAL A 490 -4.62 14.73 -20.23
C VAL A 490 -3.21 14.38 -20.68
N GLU A 491 -2.33 14.11 -19.75
CA GLU A 491 -0.99 13.61 -19.99
C GLU A 491 -0.92 12.12 -19.67
N LYS A 492 -0.27 11.36 -20.55
CA LYS A 492 -0.01 9.92 -20.41
C LYS A 492 1.48 9.66 -20.49
N ARG A 493 1.97 8.83 -19.58
CA ARG A 493 3.28 8.20 -19.68
C ARG A 493 3.11 6.71 -19.89
N ASP A 494 3.73 6.21 -20.98
CA ASP A 494 3.78 4.81 -21.34
C ASP A 494 5.23 4.50 -21.74
N GLY A 495 5.96 3.88 -20.82
CA GLY A 495 7.39 3.72 -20.93
C GLY A 495 8.17 4.99 -20.57
N LYS A 496 9.19 5.36 -21.37
CA LYS A 496 10.13 6.45 -21.04
C LYS A 496 9.66 7.85 -21.40
N ARG A 497 8.57 8.00 -22.14
CA ARG A 497 8.11 9.30 -22.65
C ARG A 497 6.69 9.58 -22.18
N SER A 498 6.43 10.82 -21.82
CA SER A 498 5.07 11.32 -21.62
C SER A 498 4.62 12.16 -22.83
N HIS A 499 3.33 12.18 -23.09
CA HIS A 499 2.72 12.95 -24.14
C HIS A 499 1.30 13.38 -23.77
N VAL A 500 0.88 14.53 -24.29
CA VAL A 500 -0.45 15.08 -24.06
C VAL A 500 -1.42 14.50 -25.07
N LEU A 501 -2.45 13.80 -24.57
CA LEU A 501 -3.50 13.15 -25.38
C LEU A 501 -4.61 14.12 -25.81
N ALA A 502 -4.90 15.08 -24.96
CA ALA A 502 -5.95 16.07 -25.16
C ALA A 502 -5.67 17.31 -24.34
N ARG A 503 -6.13 18.48 -24.82
CA ARG A 503 -6.08 19.75 -24.09
C ARG A 503 -7.27 20.64 -24.42
N THR A 504 -7.60 21.57 -23.53
CA THR A 504 -8.64 22.58 -23.74
C THR A 504 -8.38 23.82 -22.87
N THR A 505 -8.61 24.97 -23.48
CA THR A 505 -8.58 26.23 -22.72
C THR A 505 -9.84 26.35 -21.85
N LEU A 506 -9.66 26.88 -20.64
CA LEU A 506 -10.73 27.12 -19.67
C LEU A 506 -10.93 28.62 -19.45
N HIS A 507 -12.19 29.02 -19.38
CA HIS A 507 -12.60 30.36 -18.96
C HIS A 507 -13.21 30.34 -17.56
N ALA A 508 -12.96 29.28 -16.78
CA ALA A 508 -13.52 29.04 -15.46
C ALA A 508 -12.75 29.77 -14.37
N LYS A 509 -13.48 30.18 -13.34
CA LYS A 509 -12.98 30.67 -12.05
C LYS A 509 -13.64 29.85 -10.94
N GLY A 510 -13.07 29.83 -9.74
CA GLY A 510 -13.62 29.08 -8.60
C GLY A 510 -13.17 27.62 -8.60
N VAL A 511 -14.11 26.69 -8.44
CA VAL A 511 -13.81 25.27 -8.32
C VAL A 511 -13.99 24.56 -9.66
N LEU A 512 -12.98 23.79 -10.08
CA LEU A 512 -13.03 22.89 -11.22
C LEU A 512 -13.04 21.44 -10.73
N ARG A 513 -14.02 20.67 -11.19
CA ARG A 513 -14.08 19.23 -10.91
C ARG A 513 -13.36 18.45 -12.00
N LEU A 514 -12.54 17.50 -11.61
CA LEU A 514 -11.78 16.58 -12.48
C LEU A 514 -12.21 15.16 -12.19
N LYS A 515 -12.37 14.33 -13.25
CA LYS A 515 -12.79 12.92 -13.12
C LYS A 515 -11.93 12.02 -14.02
N ILE A 516 -11.48 10.91 -13.43
CA ILE A 516 -10.97 9.74 -14.15
C ILE A 516 -11.98 8.60 -13.93
N ALA A 517 -12.52 8.07 -15.01
CA ALA A 517 -13.40 6.90 -15.01
C ALA A 517 -12.68 5.72 -15.66
N GLY A 518 -12.73 4.56 -15.03
CA GLY A 518 -12.14 3.33 -15.53
C GLY A 518 -13.17 2.25 -15.77
N ASP A 519 -12.96 1.45 -16.84
CA ASP A 519 -13.68 0.22 -17.12
C ASP A 519 -12.67 -0.81 -17.66
N GLY A 520 -12.19 -1.69 -16.78
CA GLY A 520 -11.07 -2.58 -17.04
C GLY A 520 -9.83 -1.80 -17.48
N GLY A 521 -9.35 -2.10 -18.70
CA GLY A 521 -8.19 -1.42 -19.30
C GLY A 521 -8.54 -0.17 -20.10
N ARG A 522 -9.74 0.42 -19.97
CA ARG A 522 -10.17 1.63 -20.66
C ARG A 522 -10.40 2.77 -19.69
N TYR A 523 -9.67 3.90 -19.87
CA TYR A 523 -9.84 5.07 -19.00
C TYR A 523 -10.36 6.26 -19.79
N SER A 524 -11.21 7.04 -19.13
CA SER A 524 -11.84 8.25 -19.66
C SER A 524 -11.62 9.42 -18.70
N PHE A 525 -11.47 10.62 -19.23
CA PHE A 525 -11.08 11.81 -18.50
C PHE A 525 -12.06 12.95 -18.78
N ALA A 526 -12.64 13.52 -17.73
CA ALA A 526 -13.63 14.57 -17.84
C ALA A 526 -13.35 15.72 -16.86
N ILE A 527 -13.84 16.90 -17.22
CA ILE A 527 -13.83 18.10 -16.38
C ILE A 527 -15.24 18.68 -16.30
N ALA A 528 -15.52 19.40 -15.22
CA ALA A 528 -16.74 20.18 -15.08
C ALA A 528 -16.50 21.41 -14.21
N SER A 529 -17.00 22.58 -14.59
CA SER A 529 -17.14 23.71 -13.67
C SER A 529 -18.20 23.40 -12.62
N GLU A 530 -18.19 24.13 -11.53
CA GLU A 530 -19.21 23.98 -10.48
C GLU A 530 -20.63 24.13 -11.05
N GLY A 531 -21.53 23.21 -10.69
CA GLY A 531 -22.92 23.18 -11.17
C GLY A 531 -23.11 22.80 -12.63
N GLN A 532 -22.06 22.48 -13.39
CA GLN A 532 -22.16 22.08 -14.79
C GLN A 532 -22.00 20.56 -14.95
N ASP A 533 -22.49 20.04 -16.06
CA ASP A 533 -22.30 18.63 -16.44
C ASP A 533 -20.86 18.32 -16.82
N TRP A 534 -20.49 17.02 -16.76
CA TRP A 534 -19.18 16.52 -17.12
C TRP A 534 -18.92 16.66 -18.64
N ARG A 535 -17.85 17.32 -19.01
CA ARG A 535 -17.33 17.40 -20.38
C ARG A 535 -16.11 16.49 -20.50
N TRP A 536 -16.21 15.50 -21.36
CA TRP A 536 -15.12 14.56 -21.62
C TRP A 536 -14.03 15.22 -22.48
N LEU A 537 -12.79 15.14 -22.03
CA LEU A 537 -11.60 15.53 -22.82
C LEU A 537 -11.06 14.36 -23.62
N ARG A 538 -11.08 13.17 -23.05
CA ARG A 538 -10.67 11.92 -23.68
C ARG A 538 -11.56 10.80 -23.19
N ARG A 539 -11.98 9.89 -24.09
CA ARG A 539 -12.78 8.71 -23.74
C ARG A 539 -12.06 7.45 -24.17
N ASN A 540 -12.20 6.39 -23.38
CA ASN A 540 -11.80 5.02 -23.70
C ASN A 540 -10.33 4.88 -24.16
N ASP A 541 -9.42 5.66 -23.58
CA ASP A 541 -8.00 5.50 -23.86
C ASP A 541 -7.51 4.15 -23.38
N ASP A 542 -6.57 3.54 -24.11
CA ASP A 542 -5.98 2.28 -23.71
C ASP A 542 -5.05 2.47 -22.51
N ALA A 543 -5.53 2.08 -21.33
CA ALA A 543 -4.84 2.16 -20.06
C ALA A 543 -4.25 0.82 -19.59
N ALA A 544 -4.13 -0.16 -20.50
CA ALA A 544 -3.61 -1.48 -20.18
C ALA A 544 -2.20 -1.44 -19.54
N MET A 545 -1.40 -0.39 -19.84
CA MET A 545 -0.08 -0.17 -19.22
C MET A 545 -0.15 0.02 -17.70
N LEU A 546 -1.32 0.37 -17.12
CA LEU A 546 -1.52 0.44 -15.67
C LEU A 546 -1.75 -0.93 -15.03
N SER A 547 -1.91 -1.99 -15.84
CA SER A 547 -2.00 -3.35 -15.29
C SER A 547 -0.66 -3.81 -14.74
N THR A 548 -0.66 -4.34 -13.51
CA THR A 548 0.53 -4.92 -12.88
C THR A 548 1.19 -5.98 -13.78
N ALA A 549 0.38 -6.77 -14.52
CA ALA A 549 0.90 -7.78 -15.44
C ALA A 549 1.72 -7.20 -16.61
N LEU A 550 1.51 -5.94 -16.98
CA LEU A 550 2.27 -5.25 -18.05
C LEU A 550 3.32 -4.29 -17.49
N ALA A 551 2.98 -3.54 -16.46
CA ALA A 551 3.89 -2.61 -15.81
C ALA A 551 5.03 -3.31 -15.05
N GLY A 552 4.81 -4.57 -14.68
CA GLY A 552 5.69 -5.32 -13.80
C GLY A 552 5.54 -4.93 -12.33
N GLY A 553 6.34 -5.55 -11.47
CA GLY A 553 6.32 -5.31 -10.04
C GLY A 553 5.15 -5.94 -9.31
N PHE A 554 4.80 -5.37 -8.14
CA PHE A 554 3.92 -6.03 -7.17
C PHE A 554 2.75 -5.16 -6.69
N VAL A 555 2.68 -3.89 -7.12
CA VAL A 555 1.68 -2.92 -6.65
C VAL A 555 0.48 -2.82 -7.59
N GLY A 556 -0.63 -2.26 -7.11
CA GLY A 556 -1.80 -1.88 -7.90
C GLY A 556 -1.78 -0.41 -8.31
N THR A 557 -2.70 -0.02 -9.18
CA THR A 557 -2.88 1.37 -9.58
C THR A 557 -3.40 2.21 -8.42
N MET A 558 -2.82 3.40 -8.27
CA MET A 558 -3.21 4.40 -7.27
C MET A 558 -3.81 5.63 -7.96
N LEU A 559 -4.81 6.22 -7.30
CA LEU A 559 -5.55 7.39 -7.79
C LEU A 559 -5.45 8.52 -6.76
N GLY A 560 -5.45 9.78 -7.19
CA GLY A 560 -5.56 10.84 -6.19
C GLY A 560 -5.09 12.22 -6.61
N PRO A 561 -5.28 13.22 -5.72
CA PRO A 561 -4.79 14.58 -5.91
C PRO A 561 -3.27 14.62 -6.13
N TYR A 562 -2.87 15.38 -7.12
CA TYR A 562 -1.47 15.50 -7.53
C TYR A 562 -1.11 16.94 -7.86
N ALA A 563 0.12 17.34 -7.54
CA ALA A 563 0.67 18.61 -7.97
C ALA A 563 2.18 18.52 -8.21
N ARG A 564 2.68 19.26 -9.24
CA ARG A 564 4.11 19.43 -9.51
C ARG A 564 4.40 20.87 -9.93
N ARG A 565 5.63 21.33 -9.70
CA ARG A 565 6.15 22.53 -10.34
C ARG A 565 6.71 22.17 -11.70
N GLU A 566 6.37 22.98 -12.70
CA GLU A 566 7.09 22.92 -13.98
C GLU A 566 8.47 23.60 -13.80
N PRO A 567 9.54 23.04 -14.40
CA PRO A 567 10.81 23.73 -14.44
C PRO A 567 10.64 25.11 -15.08
N ASP A 568 11.29 26.12 -14.54
CA ASP A 568 11.32 27.45 -15.15
C ASP A 568 11.84 27.30 -16.59
N ARG A 569 10.98 27.57 -17.58
CA ARG A 569 11.45 27.62 -18.96
C ARG A 569 12.44 28.78 -19.04
N PRO A 570 13.62 28.59 -19.66
CA PRO A 570 14.44 29.71 -20.01
C PRO A 570 13.57 30.70 -20.77
N THR A 571 13.51 31.94 -20.33
CA THR A 571 12.93 33.04 -21.12
C THR A 571 13.71 33.08 -22.45
N GLU A 572 13.07 32.61 -23.53
CA GLU A 572 13.59 32.89 -24.86
C GLU A 572 13.55 34.41 -25.02
N HIS A 573 14.74 35.04 -24.99
CA HIS A 573 14.98 36.43 -25.29
C HIS A 573 15.10 36.64 -26.81
#